data_ccd687731f692b849781b478f24c4f0b
#
_entry.id   ccd687731f692b849781b478f24c4f0b
#
_cell.length_a   1.000
_cell.length_b   1.000
_cell.length_c   1.000
_cell.angle_alpha   90.00
_cell.angle_beta   90.00
_cell.angle_gamma   90.00
#
_symmetry.space_group_name_H-M   'P 1'
#
loop_
_entity.id
_entity.type
_entity.pdbx_description
1 polymer ?
#
loop_
_entity_poly.entity_id
_entity_poly.type
_entity_poly.pdbx_seq_one_letter_code
_entity_poly.pdbx_strand_id
1 'polypeptide(L)'
;MIDKVINQVWVGKYPIPSREKRISEEIRDKHPDYKYNLWTDYNLPQIPERLQQMYDTMYERKDYVFCADMIRWLVVYEHGGWYLDIDWEFKQSLNSLNLENRDGIVFGHWGVGWQHCDYTLTNNVFAFQKGHPMVKHMIDSMPIEYGYCNAPYSPGWTGIEAKRYLGLENEFSNEIWHYHSVVRGHLDKHNIEYGDYNTFQNEVLKHHALYSWEHTNKEKFAKGLIE
;
A
#
# COMPACT_ATOMS: atom_id res chain seq x y z
N MET A 1 -13.64 12.06 5.99
CA MET A 1 -12.38 12.78 6.35
C MET A 1 -11.32 11.78 6.75
N ILE A 2 -10.10 11.92 6.24
CA ILE A 2 -8.97 11.02 6.55
C ILE A 2 -8.57 11.21 8.01
N ASP A 3 -8.47 10.10 8.76
CA ASP A 3 -8.09 10.12 10.15
C ASP A 3 -6.59 10.48 10.31
N LYS A 4 -6.24 11.22 11.37
CA LYS A 4 -4.85 11.53 11.72
C LYS A 4 -4.17 10.31 12.36
N VAL A 5 -4.00 9.28 11.57
CA VAL A 5 -3.34 8.02 11.93
C VAL A 5 -2.31 7.70 10.86
N ILE A 6 -1.15 7.22 11.25
CA ILE A 6 -0.12 6.68 10.38
C ILE A 6 0.08 5.22 10.74
N ASN A 7 -0.07 4.35 9.76
CA ASN A 7 0.11 2.91 9.90
C ASN A 7 1.32 2.47 9.08
N GLN A 8 2.23 1.75 9.70
CA GLN A 8 3.31 1.03 9.05
C GLN A 8 3.25 -0.44 9.44
N VAL A 9 3.71 -1.32 8.55
CA VAL A 9 3.69 -2.77 8.76
C VAL A 9 5.10 -3.32 8.64
N TRP A 10 5.50 -4.14 9.61
CA TRP A 10 6.71 -4.94 9.57
C TRP A 10 6.44 -6.33 10.14
N VAL A 11 6.22 -7.29 9.29
CA VAL A 11 5.94 -8.68 9.67
C VAL A 11 7.08 -9.59 9.28
N GLY A 12 7.23 -10.69 10.02
CA GLY A 12 8.27 -11.68 9.81
C GLY A 12 9.35 -11.66 10.89
N LYS A 13 10.20 -12.66 10.82
CA LYS A 13 11.17 -12.99 11.90
C LYS A 13 12.41 -12.08 11.97
N TYR A 14 12.57 -11.17 10.99
CA TYR A 14 13.74 -10.30 10.94
C TYR A 14 13.50 -9.00 11.70
N PRO A 15 14.49 -8.50 12.45
CA PRO A 15 14.36 -7.20 13.10
C PRO A 15 14.27 -6.09 12.05
N ILE A 16 13.60 -5.01 12.41
CA ILE A 16 13.58 -3.80 11.58
C ILE A 16 15.01 -3.28 11.47
N PRO A 17 15.55 -3.07 10.26
CA PRO A 17 16.89 -2.54 10.10
C PRO A 17 17.01 -1.15 10.74
N SER A 18 18.21 -0.78 11.19
CA SER A 18 18.44 0.45 11.98
C SER A 18 18.04 1.73 11.22
N ARG A 19 18.15 1.73 9.90
CA ARG A 19 17.77 2.86 9.06
C ARG A 19 16.26 3.08 9.05
N GLU A 20 15.50 2.03 8.79
CA GLU A 20 14.03 2.06 8.74
C GLU A 20 13.45 2.36 10.13
N LYS A 21 14.09 1.84 11.17
CA LYS A 21 13.73 2.18 12.55
C LYS A 21 13.87 3.68 12.81
N ARG A 22 14.99 4.29 12.39
CA ARG A 22 15.21 5.73 12.51
C ARG A 22 14.17 6.53 11.71
N ILE A 23 13.88 6.12 10.47
CA ILE A 23 12.85 6.76 9.63
C ILE A 23 11.50 6.74 10.36
N SER A 24 11.11 5.60 10.94
CA SER A 24 9.86 5.47 11.69
C SER A 24 9.83 6.35 12.96
N GLU A 25 10.97 6.56 13.62
CA GLU A 25 11.09 7.47 14.75
C GLU A 25 10.92 8.93 14.30
N GLU A 26 11.55 9.33 13.19
CA GLU A 26 11.42 10.66 12.61
C GLU A 26 9.98 10.98 12.17
N ILE A 27 9.22 9.98 11.72
CA ILE A 27 7.80 10.13 11.38
C ILE A 27 7.02 10.66 12.58
N ARG A 28 7.20 10.05 13.75
CA ARG A 28 6.50 10.46 14.98
C ARG A 28 6.84 11.88 15.38
N ASP A 29 8.10 12.26 15.27
CA ASP A 29 8.57 13.60 15.63
C ASP A 29 8.02 14.70 14.72
N LYS A 30 7.88 14.38 13.41
CA LYS A 30 7.33 15.31 12.42
C LYS A 30 5.80 15.39 12.41
N HIS A 31 5.11 14.44 13.03
CA HIS A 31 3.64 14.34 13.07
C HIS A 31 3.13 14.13 14.50
N PRO A 32 3.40 15.07 15.43
CA PRO A 32 3.03 14.91 16.83
C PRO A 32 1.50 14.90 17.06
N ASP A 33 0.73 15.37 16.08
CA ASP A 33 -0.73 15.37 16.06
C ASP A 33 -1.35 14.12 15.43
N TYR A 34 -0.51 13.17 14.96
CA TYR A 34 -0.95 11.89 14.41
C TYR A 34 -0.73 10.76 15.42
N LYS A 35 -1.70 9.86 15.48
CA LYS A 35 -1.47 8.56 16.12
C LYS A 35 -0.60 7.71 15.22
N TYR A 36 0.52 7.19 15.72
CA TYR A 36 1.40 6.30 14.98
C TYR A 36 1.22 4.86 15.44
N ASN A 37 1.01 3.95 14.49
CA ASN A 37 0.91 2.51 14.70
C ASN A 37 1.98 1.81 13.88
N LEU A 38 2.77 0.97 14.53
CA LEU A 38 3.64 -0.01 13.89
C LEU A 38 3.07 -1.40 14.12
N TRP A 39 2.63 -2.03 13.06
CA TRP A 39 2.02 -3.35 13.06
C TRP A 39 3.09 -4.39 12.83
N THR A 40 3.16 -5.37 13.71
CA THR A 40 4.16 -6.45 13.73
C THR A 40 3.47 -7.77 14.04
N ASP A 41 4.20 -8.88 14.01
CA ASP A 41 3.67 -10.20 14.39
C ASP A 41 3.02 -10.26 15.79
N TYR A 42 3.30 -9.27 16.64
CA TYR A 42 2.79 -9.24 18.02
C TYR A 42 1.46 -8.50 18.18
N ASN A 43 1.06 -7.73 17.20
CA ASN A 43 -0.13 -6.87 17.28
C ASN A 43 -0.89 -6.76 15.95
N LEU A 44 -0.92 -7.84 15.17
CA LEU A 44 -1.66 -7.88 13.90
C LEU A 44 -3.13 -7.54 14.09
N PRO A 45 -3.77 -6.90 13.08
CA PRO A 45 -5.22 -6.78 13.05
C PRO A 45 -5.86 -8.16 12.94
N GLN A 46 -7.15 -8.24 13.21
CA GLN A 46 -7.89 -9.48 12.97
C GLN A 46 -7.89 -9.79 11.47
N ILE A 47 -7.26 -10.89 11.09
CA ILE A 47 -7.29 -11.38 9.72
C ILE A 47 -8.64 -12.07 9.50
N PRO A 48 -9.42 -11.72 8.45
CA PRO A 48 -10.65 -12.42 8.12
C PRO A 48 -10.41 -13.91 7.92
N GLU A 49 -11.32 -14.77 8.42
CA GLU A 49 -11.19 -16.23 8.38
C GLU A 49 -10.86 -16.74 6.96
N ARG A 50 -11.52 -16.20 5.94
CA ARG A 50 -11.28 -16.57 4.54
C ARG A 50 -9.85 -16.28 4.04
N LEU A 51 -9.13 -15.37 4.69
CA LEU A 51 -7.76 -14.96 4.34
C LEU A 51 -6.70 -15.62 5.22
N GLN A 52 -7.11 -16.25 6.34
CA GLN A 52 -6.16 -16.77 7.33
C GLN A 52 -5.23 -17.82 6.72
N GLN A 53 -5.78 -18.80 5.99
CA GLN A 53 -4.98 -19.86 5.35
C GLN A 53 -3.97 -19.27 4.36
N MET A 54 -4.36 -18.24 3.61
CA MET A 54 -3.46 -17.56 2.67
C MET A 54 -2.33 -16.85 3.39
N TYR A 55 -2.66 -16.10 4.46
CA TYR A 55 -1.67 -15.44 5.30
C TYR A 55 -0.67 -16.43 5.88
N ASP A 56 -1.15 -17.53 6.48
CA ASP A 56 -0.31 -18.58 7.07
C ASP A 56 0.63 -19.19 6.03
N THR A 57 0.11 -19.49 4.83
CA THR A 57 0.90 -20.02 3.71
C THR A 57 2.02 -19.04 3.31
N MET A 58 1.71 -17.76 3.14
CA MET A 58 2.72 -16.73 2.81
C MET A 58 3.76 -16.60 3.94
N TYR A 59 3.30 -16.61 5.18
CA TYR A 59 4.19 -16.48 6.34
C TYR A 59 5.14 -17.67 6.48
N GLU A 60 4.65 -18.91 6.34
CA GLU A 60 5.47 -20.14 6.34
C GLU A 60 6.51 -20.16 5.22
N ARG A 61 6.13 -19.66 4.05
CA ARG A 61 7.03 -19.51 2.88
C ARG A 61 8.02 -18.36 3.05
N LYS A 62 7.90 -17.55 4.10
CA LYS A 62 8.67 -16.33 4.35
C LYS A 62 8.45 -15.24 3.28
N ASP A 63 7.29 -15.23 2.66
CA ASP A 63 6.87 -14.21 1.72
C ASP A 63 6.28 -13.01 2.46
N TYR A 64 7.07 -12.46 3.39
CA TYR A 64 6.65 -11.43 4.34
C TYR A 64 6.17 -10.14 3.67
N VAL A 65 6.68 -9.83 2.48
CA VAL A 65 6.19 -8.69 1.68
C VAL A 65 4.71 -8.86 1.34
N PHE A 66 4.27 -10.07 0.98
CA PHE A 66 2.87 -10.33 0.65
C PHE A 66 1.99 -10.37 1.89
N CYS A 67 2.54 -10.81 3.03
CA CYS A 67 1.88 -10.65 4.32
C CYS A 67 1.64 -9.16 4.62
N ALA A 68 2.64 -8.30 4.43
CA ALA A 68 2.51 -6.86 4.62
C ALA A 68 1.53 -6.24 3.63
N ASP A 69 1.53 -6.68 2.35
CA ASP A 69 0.58 -6.25 1.32
C ASP A 69 -0.88 -6.57 1.69
N MET A 70 -1.13 -7.67 2.37
CA MET A 70 -2.45 -7.98 2.92
C MET A 70 -2.79 -7.09 4.12
N ILE A 71 -1.89 -7.03 5.10
CA ILE A 71 -2.13 -6.35 6.39
C ILE A 71 -2.36 -4.84 6.20
N ARG A 72 -1.69 -4.18 5.25
CA ARG A 72 -1.87 -2.73 5.02
C ARG A 72 -3.31 -2.31 4.76
N TRP A 73 -4.08 -3.11 4.03
CA TRP A 73 -5.48 -2.86 3.76
C TRP A 73 -6.36 -3.08 4.99
N LEU A 74 -6.08 -4.14 5.75
CA LEU A 74 -6.82 -4.45 6.98
C LEU A 74 -6.67 -3.34 8.02
N VAL A 75 -5.45 -2.86 8.24
CA VAL A 75 -5.19 -1.83 9.24
C VAL A 75 -5.81 -0.48 8.86
N VAL A 76 -5.78 -0.10 7.57
CA VAL A 76 -6.43 1.14 7.13
C VAL A 76 -7.96 1.02 7.18
N TYR A 77 -8.52 -0.15 6.88
CA TYR A 77 -9.96 -0.36 7.05
C TYR A 77 -10.40 -0.21 8.50
N GLU A 78 -9.65 -0.81 9.42
CA GLU A 78 -10.00 -0.85 10.85
C GLU A 78 -9.70 0.47 11.57
N HIS A 79 -8.63 1.15 11.22
CA HIS A 79 -8.12 2.30 11.97
C HIS A 79 -8.21 3.62 11.22
N GLY A 80 -8.40 3.60 9.92
CA GLY A 80 -8.32 4.78 9.06
C GLY A 80 -6.90 5.33 8.93
N GLY A 81 -6.78 6.48 8.29
CA GLY A 81 -5.54 7.22 8.15
C GLY A 81 -4.64 6.74 7.02
N TRP A 82 -3.37 7.04 7.14
CA TRP A 82 -2.33 6.75 6.18
C TRP A 82 -1.75 5.35 6.36
N TYR A 83 -1.48 4.69 5.26
CA TYR A 83 -0.52 3.63 5.16
C TYR A 83 0.74 4.13 4.43
N LEU A 84 1.88 3.76 4.95
CA LEU A 84 3.19 4.08 4.38
C LEU A 84 4.11 2.88 4.59
N ASP A 85 4.79 2.43 3.54
CA ASP A 85 5.89 1.48 3.72
C ASP A 85 6.96 2.06 4.65
N ILE A 86 7.70 1.20 5.32
CA ILE A 86 8.59 1.61 6.41
C ILE A 86 9.80 2.44 5.95
N ASP A 87 10.08 2.49 4.65
CA ASP A 87 11.19 3.18 4.03
C ASP A 87 10.83 4.57 3.44
N TRP A 88 9.69 5.13 3.85
CA TRP A 88 9.29 6.50 3.51
C TRP A 88 9.85 7.53 4.48
N GLU A 89 10.68 8.45 3.99
CA GLU A 89 11.21 9.60 4.73
C GLU A 89 10.42 10.87 4.42
N PHE A 90 9.98 11.58 5.45
CA PHE A 90 9.19 12.79 5.31
C PHE A 90 10.07 14.03 5.05
N LYS A 91 9.77 14.76 3.98
CA LYS A 91 10.33 16.08 3.70
C LYS A 91 9.46 17.17 4.32
N GLN A 92 8.14 16.98 4.30
CA GLN A 92 7.14 17.91 4.83
C GLN A 92 6.09 17.14 5.63
N SER A 93 5.32 17.84 6.44
CA SER A 93 4.17 17.23 7.13
C SER A 93 3.08 16.85 6.14
N LEU A 94 2.39 15.73 6.40
CA LEU A 94 1.19 15.30 5.68
C LEU A 94 0.07 16.34 5.74
N ASN A 95 0.05 17.20 6.75
CA ASN A 95 -0.90 18.31 6.85
C ASN A 95 -0.76 19.31 5.68
N SER A 96 0.39 19.40 5.01
CA SER A 96 0.60 20.27 3.85
C SER A 96 -0.24 19.88 2.63
N LEU A 97 -0.80 18.67 2.61
CA LEU A 97 -1.63 18.18 1.51
C LEU A 97 -3.07 18.70 1.53
N ASN A 98 -3.52 19.34 2.63
CA ASN A 98 -4.84 19.96 2.77
C ASN A 98 -6.00 19.00 2.40
N LEU A 99 -5.99 17.79 2.98
CA LEU A 99 -6.95 16.71 2.69
C LEU A 99 -8.12 16.64 3.69
N GLU A 100 -8.39 17.70 4.45
CA GLU A 100 -9.40 17.72 5.51
C GLU A 100 -10.82 17.38 5.02
N ASN A 101 -11.10 17.65 3.75
CA ASN A 101 -12.41 17.39 3.15
C ASN A 101 -12.44 16.14 2.26
N ARG A 102 -11.38 15.34 2.25
CA ARG A 102 -11.31 14.09 1.47
C ARG A 102 -11.55 12.87 2.34
N ASP A 103 -12.17 11.86 1.76
CA ASP A 103 -12.39 10.56 2.41
C ASP A 103 -11.28 9.56 2.12
N GLY A 104 -10.44 9.85 1.12
CA GLY A 104 -9.27 9.07 0.78
C GLY A 104 -8.32 9.80 -0.16
N ILE A 105 -7.12 9.26 -0.29
CA ILE A 105 -6.14 9.60 -1.32
C ILE A 105 -5.45 8.34 -1.80
N VAL A 106 -5.28 8.23 -3.11
CA VAL A 106 -4.48 7.19 -3.78
C VAL A 106 -3.51 7.85 -4.75
N PHE A 107 -2.40 7.18 -5.01
CA PHE A 107 -1.36 7.71 -5.88
C PHE A 107 -1.19 6.82 -7.11
N GLY A 108 -1.16 7.46 -8.27
CA GLY A 108 -0.84 6.81 -9.52
C GLY A 108 0.65 6.85 -9.80
N HIS A 109 1.19 5.72 -10.22
CA HIS A 109 2.58 5.59 -10.61
C HIS A 109 2.71 5.36 -12.12
N TRP A 110 3.57 6.13 -12.76
CA TRP A 110 4.04 5.89 -14.12
C TRP A 110 5.14 4.84 -14.03
N GLY A 111 4.80 3.59 -14.19
CA GLY A 111 5.75 2.49 -14.02
C GLY A 111 6.23 1.95 -15.36
N VAL A 112 7.45 2.25 -15.71
CA VAL A 112 8.20 1.46 -16.67
C VAL A 112 8.59 0.16 -15.97
N GLY A 113 8.09 -1.00 -16.43
CA GLY A 113 8.80 -2.24 -16.15
C GLY A 113 8.02 -3.44 -15.63
N TRP A 114 6.73 -3.33 -15.30
CA TRP A 114 5.92 -4.53 -15.03
C TRP A 114 5.03 -4.79 -16.24
N GLN A 115 5.40 -5.80 -16.99
CA GLN A 115 4.80 -6.19 -18.26
C GLN A 115 3.26 -6.14 -18.19
N HIS A 116 2.65 -5.32 -19.07
CA HIS A 116 1.23 -5.25 -19.36
C HIS A 116 0.30 -4.39 -18.49
N CYS A 117 0.81 -3.56 -17.58
CA CYS A 117 -0.02 -2.58 -16.89
C CYS A 117 0.56 -1.17 -17.12
N ASP A 118 0.04 -0.45 -18.09
CA ASP A 118 0.49 0.90 -18.43
C ASP A 118 0.23 1.93 -17.33
N TYR A 119 -0.53 1.54 -16.31
CA TYR A 119 -0.87 2.39 -15.18
C TYR A 119 -1.28 1.55 -13.94
N THR A 120 -0.62 1.80 -12.84
CA THR A 120 -0.94 1.17 -11.56
C THR A 120 -1.15 2.20 -10.46
N LEU A 121 -2.13 1.95 -9.59
CA LEU A 121 -2.15 2.62 -8.28
C LEU A 121 -1.10 1.96 -7.40
N THR A 122 -0.31 2.78 -6.74
CA THR A 122 0.64 2.26 -5.77
C THR A 122 -0.08 1.79 -4.50
N ASN A 123 0.43 0.74 -3.89
CA ASN A 123 -0.04 0.24 -2.61
C ASN A 123 0.93 0.52 -1.45
N ASN A 124 2.04 1.21 -1.73
CA ASN A 124 3.06 1.53 -0.73
C ASN A 124 2.79 2.85 0.01
N VAL A 125 1.87 3.67 -0.49
CA VAL A 125 1.35 4.88 0.13
C VAL A 125 -0.08 5.14 -0.30
N PHE A 126 -0.97 5.30 0.65
CA PHE A 126 -2.37 5.71 0.45
C PHE A 126 -2.99 6.11 1.80
N ALA A 127 -4.14 6.75 1.78
CA ALA A 127 -4.90 7.01 2.99
C ALA A 127 -6.40 6.92 2.73
N PHE A 128 -7.15 6.50 3.74
CA PHE A 128 -8.60 6.49 3.74
C PHE A 128 -9.16 6.74 5.13
N GLN A 129 -10.37 7.26 5.19
CA GLN A 129 -11.13 7.24 6.44
C GLN A 129 -11.43 5.81 6.87
N LYS A 130 -11.57 5.60 8.16
CA LYS A 130 -11.93 4.29 8.73
C LYS A 130 -13.20 3.73 8.09
N GLY A 131 -13.17 2.45 7.70
CA GLY A 131 -14.30 1.75 7.12
C GLY A 131 -14.65 2.16 5.68
N HIS A 132 -13.76 2.81 4.95
CA HIS A 132 -14.05 3.30 3.60
C HIS A 132 -14.44 2.17 2.65
N PRO A 133 -15.51 2.35 1.82
CA PRO A 133 -16.03 1.28 0.92
C PRO A 133 -15.00 0.74 -0.08
N MET A 134 -14.12 1.59 -0.62
CA MET A 134 -13.06 1.14 -1.53
C MET A 134 -12.08 0.21 -0.82
N VAL A 135 -11.69 0.51 0.43
CA VAL A 135 -10.81 -0.36 1.22
C VAL A 135 -11.50 -1.68 1.52
N LYS A 136 -12.80 -1.65 1.83
CA LYS A 136 -13.62 -2.87 2.00
C LYS A 136 -13.62 -3.72 0.74
N HIS A 137 -13.84 -3.09 -0.43
CA HIS A 137 -13.77 -3.78 -1.73
C HIS A 137 -12.40 -4.44 -1.94
N MET A 138 -11.29 -3.72 -1.66
CA MET A 138 -9.95 -4.31 -1.75
C MET A 138 -9.83 -5.56 -0.87
N ILE A 139 -10.28 -5.50 0.38
CA ILE A 139 -10.23 -6.66 1.28
C ILE A 139 -11.09 -7.80 0.74
N ASP A 140 -12.32 -7.55 0.31
CA ASP A 140 -13.25 -8.59 -0.16
C ASP A 140 -12.77 -9.26 -1.45
N SER A 141 -12.04 -8.52 -2.29
CA SER A 141 -11.49 -9.02 -3.57
C SER A 141 -10.15 -9.73 -3.43
N MET A 142 -9.56 -9.76 -2.24
CA MET A 142 -8.28 -10.44 -2.02
C MET A 142 -8.34 -11.91 -2.42
N PRO A 143 -7.43 -12.41 -3.27
CA PRO A 143 -7.38 -13.82 -3.62
C PRO A 143 -7.09 -14.68 -2.40
N ILE A 144 -7.67 -15.88 -2.38
CA ILE A 144 -7.54 -16.86 -1.30
C ILE A 144 -6.64 -18.04 -1.69
N GLU A 145 -6.19 -18.08 -2.94
CA GLU A 145 -5.30 -19.10 -3.44
C GLU A 145 -3.94 -18.52 -3.79
N TYR A 146 -2.89 -19.20 -3.36
CA TYR A 146 -1.53 -18.85 -3.72
C TYR A 146 -1.25 -19.31 -5.17
N GLY A 147 -1.44 -18.39 -6.10
CA GLY A 147 -1.21 -18.64 -7.53
C GLY A 147 0.23 -18.35 -7.96
N TYR A 148 0.65 -18.99 -9.04
CA TYR A 148 1.98 -18.84 -9.64
C TYR A 148 2.22 -17.47 -10.28
N CYS A 149 1.17 -16.70 -10.48
CA CYS A 149 1.24 -15.38 -11.11
C CYS A 149 1.19 -14.29 -10.06
N ASN A 150 2.39 -13.82 -9.72
CA ASN A 150 2.61 -12.44 -9.33
C ASN A 150 1.93 -11.96 -8.06
N ALA A 151 2.75 -11.82 -7.02
CA ALA A 151 2.49 -10.94 -5.89
C ALA A 151 1.00 -10.66 -5.68
N PRO A 152 0.24 -11.58 -5.05
CA PRO A 152 -1.13 -11.27 -4.68
C PRO A 152 -1.07 -9.96 -3.88
N TYR A 153 -1.99 -9.04 -4.18
CA TYR A 153 -2.07 -7.73 -3.50
C TYR A 153 -1.04 -6.67 -3.94
N SER A 154 -0.25 -6.94 -4.99
CA SER A 154 0.74 -6.02 -5.58
C SER A 154 0.11 -4.71 -6.11
N PRO A 155 0.92 -3.71 -6.48
CA PRO A 155 0.41 -2.51 -7.16
C PRO A 155 -0.43 -2.83 -8.40
N GLY A 156 -0.06 -3.87 -9.19
CA GLY A 156 -0.84 -4.31 -10.34
C GLY A 156 -2.24 -4.81 -9.96
N TRP A 157 -2.34 -5.65 -8.94
CA TRP A 157 -3.63 -6.08 -8.40
C TRP A 157 -4.43 -4.88 -7.85
N THR A 158 -3.78 -3.99 -7.11
CA THR A 158 -4.41 -2.77 -6.57
C THR A 158 -5.04 -1.93 -7.69
N GLY A 159 -4.33 -1.74 -8.80
CA GLY A 159 -4.86 -1.01 -9.95
C GLY A 159 -6.08 -1.69 -10.59
N ILE A 160 -6.05 -3.02 -10.72
CA ILE A 160 -7.17 -3.79 -11.27
C ILE A 160 -8.41 -3.68 -10.38
N GLU A 161 -8.26 -3.87 -9.08
CA GLU A 161 -9.38 -3.82 -8.15
C GLU A 161 -9.94 -2.41 -7.96
N ALA A 162 -9.08 -1.39 -8.03
CA ALA A 162 -9.53 0.00 -8.05
C ALA A 162 -10.39 0.30 -9.29
N LYS A 163 -10.00 -0.19 -10.48
CA LYS A 163 -10.81 -0.07 -11.70
C LYS A 163 -12.16 -0.73 -11.52
N ARG A 164 -12.22 -1.94 -10.97
CA ARG A 164 -13.48 -2.66 -10.70
C ARG A 164 -14.38 -1.86 -9.76
N TYR A 165 -13.83 -1.37 -8.66
CA TYR A 165 -14.57 -0.53 -7.73
C TYR A 165 -15.16 0.72 -8.39
N LEU A 166 -14.42 1.32 -9.30
CA LEU A 166 -14.84 2.53 -10.03
C LEU A 166 -15.74 2.26 -11.25
N GLY A 167 -15.99 0.98 -11.59
CA GLY A 167 -16.77 0.59 -12.78
C GLY A 167 -16.05 0.89 -14.10
N LEU A 168 -14.73 0.80 -14.09
CA LEU A 168 -13.85 1.12 -15.22
C LEU A 168 -13.19 -0.12 -15.87
N GLU A 169 -13.69 -1.32 -15.63
CA GLU A 169 -13.08 -2.57 -16.12
C GLU A 169 -12.97 -2.62 -17.64
N ASN A 170 -13.90 -1.99 -18.35
CA ASN A 170 -13.95 -1.97 -19.80
C ASN A 170 -13.30 -0.72 -20.41
N GLU A 171 -12.81 0.19 -19.60
CA GLU A 171 -12.10 1.38 -20.06
C GLU A 171 -10.64 1.03 -20.38
N PHE A 172 -10.38 0.70 -21.63
CA PHE A 172 -9.03 0.52 -22.17
C PHE A 172 -8.70 1.72 -23.05
N SER A 173 -7.89 2.62 -22.57
CA SER A 173 -7.31 3.68 -23.38
C SER A 173 -5.83 3.42 -23.56
N ASN A 174 -5.36 3.37 -24.80
CA ASN A 174 -3.96 3.38 -25.16
C ASN A 174 -3.30 4.75 -24.91
N GLU A 175 -4.12 5.76 -24.56
CA GLU A 175 -3.66 7.11 -24.25
C GLU A 175 -3.62 7.31 -22.74
N ILE A 176 -2.43 7.28 -22.20
CA ILE A 176 -2.15 7.38 -20.79
C ILE A 176 -2.80 8.63 -20.14
N TRP A 177 -2.76 9.78 -20.81
CA TRP A 177 -3.37 11.03 -20.33
C TRP A 177 -4.90 10.96 -20.22
N HIS A 178 -5.54 10.32 -21.17
CA HIS A 178 -6.99 10.12 -21.13
C HIS A 178 -7.38 9.24 -19.93
N TYR A 179 -6.65 8.18 -19.72
CA TYR A 179 -6.88 7.27 -18.59
C TYR A 179 -6.76 7.98 -17.23
N HIS A 180 -5.74 8.83 -17.04
CA HIS A 180 -5.57 9.61 -15.79
C HIS A 180 -6.77 10.52 -15.52
N SER A 181 -7.26 11.22 -16.53
CA SER A 181 -8.39 12.13 -16.37
C SER A 181 -9.68 11.40 -16.03
N VAL A 182 -9.89 10.23 -16.64
CA VAL A 182 -11.07 9.37 -16.38
C VAL A 182 -11.01 8.81 -14.96
N VAL A 183 -9.89 8.22 -14.56
CA VAL A 183 -9.71 7.68 -13.20
C VAL A 183 -9.86 8.77 -12.15
N ARG A 184 -9.22 9.92 -12.35
CA ARG A 184 -9.36 11.09 -11.45
C ARG A 184 -10.80 11.52 -11.30
N GLY A 185 -11.54 11.64 -12.40
CA GLY A 185 -12.95 12.05 -12.40
C GLY A 185 -13.86 11.05 -11.67
N HIS A 186 -13.54 9.75 -11.71
CA HIS A 186 -14.28 8.73 -10.98
C HIS A 186 -13.91 8.72 -9.50
N LEU A 187 -12.64 8.83 -9.14
CA LEU A 187 -12.20 8.95 -7.75
C LEU A 187 -12.83 10.18 -7.07
N ASP A 188 -12.89 11.29 -7.79
CA ASP A 188 -13.48 12.54 -7.28
C ASP A 188 -14.98 12.38 -6.94
N LYS A 189 -15.75 11.59 -7.71
CA LYS A 189 -17.14 11.23 -7.40
C LYS A 189 -17.29 10.46 -6.08
N HIS A 190 -16.25 9.77 -5.65
CA HIS A 190 -16.17 9.04 -4.38
C HIS A 190 -15.46 9.85 -3.29
N ASN A 191 -15.22 11.13 -3.50
CA ASN A 191 -14.47 12.01 -2.59
C ASN A 191 -13.05 11.53 -2.29
N ILE A 192 -12.43 10.84 -3.24
CA ILE A 192 -11.06 10.34 -3.15
C ILE A 192 -10.14 11.25 -3.98
N GLU A 193 -9.09 11.78 -3.37
CA GLU A 193 -8.06 12.55 -4.06
C GLU A 193 -7.17 11.62 -4.88
N TYR A 194 -6.75 12.10 -6.03
CA TYR A 194 -5.79 11.44 -6.88
C TYR A 194 -4.48 12.22 -6.90
N GLY A 195 -3.44 11.66 -6.28
CA GLY A 195 -2.10 12.23 -6.24
C GLY A 195 -1.21 11.67 -7.35
N ASP A 196 -0.37 12.52 -7.94
CA ASP A 196 0.74 12.07 -8.76
C ASP A 196 1.88 11.57 -7.85
N TYR A 197 2.27 10.32 -8.02
CA TYR A 197 3.26 9.67 -7.16
C TYR A 197 4.64 10.34 -7.24
N ASN A 198 5.06 10.74 -8.43
CA ASN A 198 6.38 11.34 -8.61
C ASN A 198 6.45 12.72 -7.96
N THR A 199 5.40 13.52 -8.11
CA THR A 199 5.28 14.82 -7.43
C THR A 199 5.29 14.64 -5.92
N PHE A 200 4.48 13.71 -5.41
CA PHE A 200 4.41 13.41 -3.99
C PHE A 200 5.76 12.94 -3.44
N GLN A 201 6.45 12.04 -4.14
CA GLN A 201 7.79 11.57 -3.79
C GLN A 201 8.83 12.67 -3.78
N ASN A 202 8.73 13.63 -4.69
CA ASN A 202 9.68 14.73 -4.79
C ASN A 202 9.43 15.83 -3.76
N GLU A 203 8.19 16.13 -3.44
CA GLU A 203 7.79 17.30 -2.66
C GLU A 203 7.50 16.98 -1.18
N VAL A 204 6.82 15.88 -0.89
CA VAL A 204 6.32 15.58 0.45
C VAL A 204 7.10 14.47 1.13
N LEU A 205 7.31 13.37 0.43
CA LEU A 205 7.99 12.18 0.93
C LEU A 205 9.12 11.76 0.00
N LYS A 206 10.10 11.06 0.54
CA LYS A 206 11.14 10.40 -0.24
C LYS A 206 11.05 8.91 0.00
N HIS A 207 10.68 8.17 -1.04
CA HIS A 207 10.71 6.72 -1.02
C HIS A 207 12.13 6.23 -1.30
N HIS A 208 12.69 5.47 -0.39
CA HIS A 208 14.05 4.97 -0.55
C HIS A 208 14.12 3.70 -1.39
N ALA A 209 12.98 3.05 -1.62
CA ALA A 209 12.88 1.80 -2.38
C ALA A 209 13.98 0.79 -1.95
N LEU A 210 14.16 0.64 -0.64
CA LEU A 210 15.30 -0.08 -0.08
C LEU A 210 15.26 -1.57 -0.34
N TYR A 211 14.17 -2.05 -0.97
CA TYR A 211 14.00 -3.47 -1.28
C TYR A 211 14.36 -4.37 -0.09
N SER A 212 13.90 -3.98 1.11
CA SER A 212 14.17 -4.73 2.35
C SER A 212 13.79 -6.21 2.25
N TRP A 213 12.87 -6.54 1.33
CA TRP A 213 12.52 -7.90 0.95
C TRP A 213 13.60 -8.62 0.12
N GLU A 214 14.53 -7.90 -0.55
CA GLU A 214 15.61 -8.54 -1.33
C GLU A 214 16.54 -9.38 -0.46
N HIS A 215 16.75 -9.00 0.80
CA HIS A 215 17.54 -9.81 1.70
C HIS A 215 16.92 -11.19 1.88
N THR A 216 15.61 -11.26 2.04
CA THR A 216 14.87 -12.51 2.14
C THR A 216 14.98 -13.34 0.85
N ASN A 217 14.87 -12.68 -0.31
CA ASN A 217 14.98 -13.34 -1.59
C ASN A 217 16.42 -13.79 -1.90
N LYS A 218 17.42 -12.98 -1.58
CA LYS A 218 18.84 -13.38 -1.71
C LYS A 218 19.17 -14.61 -0.86
N GLU A 219 18.63 -14.70 0.37
CA GLU A 219 18.77 -15.90 1.17
C GLU A 219 18.04 -17.12 0.59
N LYS A 220 16.82 -16.92 0.04
CA LYS A 220 16.07 -17.99 -0.63
C LYS A 220 16.81 -18.48 -1.86
N PHE A 221 17.32 -17.54 -2.69
CA PHE A 221 18.11 -17.86 -3.87
C PHE A 221 19.41 -18.61 -3.51
N ALA A 222 20.16 -18.11 -2.52
CA ALA A 222 21.37 -18.76 -2.03
C ALA A 222 21.12 -20.18 -1.46
N LYS A 223 19.90 -20.46 -1.00
CA LYS A 223 19.48 -21.78 -0.50
C LYS A 223 18.80 -22.64 -1.57
N GLY A 224 18.73 -22.18 -2.84
CA GLY A 224 18.05 -22.88 -3.93
C GLY A 224 16.53 -23.06 -3.73
N LEU A 225 15.90 -22.18 -2.97
CA LEU A 225 14.46 -22.22 -2.70
C LEU A 225 13.64 -21.43 -3.74
N ILE A 226 14.29 -20.59 -4.52
CA ILE A 226 13.75 -19.88 -5.68
C ILE A 226 14.81 -19.87 -6.80
N GLU A 227 14.40 -19.93 -8.06
CA GLU A 227 15.23 -19.80 -9.26
C GLU A 227 15.27 -18.34 -9.77
#